data_a58b2fb6bf7e43436f57962adc2d9c0c
#
_entry.id   a58b2fb6bf7e43436f57962adc2d9c0c
#
_cell.length_a   1.000
_cell.length_b   1.000
_cell.length_c   1.000
_cell.angle_alpha   90.00
_cell.angle_beta   90.00
_cell.angle_gamma   90.00
#
_symmetry.space_group_name_H-M   'P 1'
#
loop_
_entity.id
_entity.type
_entity.pdbx_description
1 polymer ?
#
loop_
_entity_poly.entity_id
_entity_poly.type
_entity_poly.pdbx_seq_one_letter_code
_entity_poly.pdbx_strand_id
1 'polypeptide(L)'
;EPETNTVIKSFESDIKRKVISEDTSEKVRYALESVVTNGTGRNAFIDGYRVGGKTGTAQKVKDGRYMVGNYIVSFIGFMPANDPEIVVYIAVDNAKGITQYGGTIAAPIARTILQESIDILNIKKPVGASEKKYNYLDRKYATVPDVTNMSLKEAIQNLKGFKVEYTGTGSKVIYQSPSKNTRIFEGETVKLMLGE
;
A
#
# COMPACT_ATOMS: atom_id res chain seq x y z
N GLU A 1 10.63 -0.52 35.35
CA GLU A 1 11.97 0.04 35.52
C GLU A 1 12.98 -1.00 35.02
N PRO A 2 13.68 -0.73 33.89
CA PRO A 2 14.50 -1.75 33.20
C PRO A 2 15.69 -2.25 34.06
N GLU A 3 16.23 -1.40 34.92
CA GLU A 3 17.43 -1.72 35.72
C GLU A 3 17.13 -2.69 36.86
N THR A 4 15.90 -2.64 37.38
CA THR A 4 15.50 -3.44 38.56
C THR A 4 14.46 -4.51 38.26
N ASN A 5 13.94 -4.59 37.04
CA ASN A 5 12.77 -5.40 36.65
C ASN A 5 11.54 -5.14 37.55
N THR A 6 11.47 -3.98 38.18
CA THR A 6 10.36 -3.63 39.06
C THR A 6 9.20 -3.09 38.26
N VAL A 7 8.01 -3.67 38.40
CA VAL A 7 6.77 -3.17 37.81
C VAL A 7 6.32 -1.95 38.62
N ILE A 8 6.46 -0.76 38.06
CA ILE A 8 6.05 0.51 38.72
C ILE A 8 4.54 0.68 38.66
N LYS A 9 3.91 0.26 37.52
CA LYS A 9 2.47 0.35 37.31
C LYS A 9 2.02 -0.72 36.34
N SER A 10 0.97 -1.44 36.69
CA SER A 10 0.28 -2.37 35.81
C SER A 10 -1.07 -1.79 35.38
N PHE A 11 -1.44 -2.00 34.14
CA PHE A 11 -2.77 -1.66 33.63
C PHE A 11 -3.46 -2.96 33.28
N GLU A 12 -4.54 -3.26 33.98
CA GLU A 12 -5.38 -4.41 33.65
C GLU A 12 -6.41 -4.05 32.59
N SER A 13 -6.75 -5.02 31.75
CA SER A 13 -7.78 -4.84 30.74
C SER A 13 -9.16 -4.75 31.40
N ASP A 14 -9.89 -3.66 31.15
CA ASP A 14 -11.26 -3.48 31.60
C ASP A 14 -12.24 -3.71 30.45
N ILE A 15 -12.84 -4.89 30.40
CA ILE A 15 -13.80 -5.28 29.37
C ILE A 15 -15.15 -4.64 29.66
N LYS A 16 -15.50 -3.58 28.95
CA LYS A 16 -16.78 -2.87 29.13
C LYS A 16 -17.97 -3.69 28.60
N ARG A 17 -17.84 -4.29 27.41
CA ARG A 17 -18.87 -5.16 26.79
C ARG A 17 -18.34 -5.89 25.58
N LYS A 18 -18.96 -7.02 25.23
CA LYS A 18 -18.79 -7.71 23.95
C LYS A 18 -19.66 -7.00 22.89
N VAL A 19 -19.06 -6.46 21.85
CA VAL A 19 -19.75 -5.67 20.80
C VAL A 19 -20.06 -6.47 19.53
N ILE A 20 -19.30 -7.53 19.25
CA ILE A 20 -19.50 -8.44 18.12
C ILE A 20 -19.33 -9.90 18.58
N SER A 21 -19.88 -10.84 17.83
CA SER A 21 -19.65 -12.27 18.08
C SER A 21 -18.24 -12.69 17.64
N GLU A 22 -17.78 -13.83 18.14
CA GLU A 22 -16.49 -14.43 17.71
C GLU A 22 -16.49 -14.77 16.23
N ASP A 23 -17.59 -15.35 15.73
CA ASP A 23 -17.79 -15.66 14.31
C ASP A 23 -17.69 -14.39 13.43
N THR A 24 -18.30 -13.29 13.87
CA THR A 24 -18.17 -12.00 13.16
C THR A 24 -16.73 -11.49 13.17
N SER A 25 -16.06 -11.59 14.32
CA SER A 25 -14.64 -11.19 14.46
C SER A 25 -13.74 -12.02 13.54
N GLU A 26 -13.95 -13.32 13.46
CA GLU A 26 -13.19 -14.23 12.57
C GLU A 26 -13.40 -13.86 11.10
N LYS A 27 -14.63 -13.65 10.68
CA LYS A 27 -14.96 -13.23 9.30
C LYS A 27 -14.32 -11.88 8.95
N VAL A 28 -14.31 -10.92 9.87
CA VAL A 28 -13.63 -9.64 9.67
C VAL A 28 -12.12 -9.80 9.57
N ARG A 29 -11.50 -10.63 10.42
CA ARG A 29 -10.07 -10.92 10.32
C ARG A 29 -9.71 -11.57 8.99
N TYR A 30 -10.51 -12.52 8.51
CA TYR A 30 -10.34 -13.14 7.19
C TYR A 30 -10.43 -12.11 6.05
N ALA A 31 -11.41 -11.19 6.10
CA ALA A 31 -11.51 -10.12 5.13
C ALA A 31 -10.29 -9.17 5.16
N LEU A 32 -9.78 -8.85 6.36
CA LEU A 32 -8.59 -8.03 6.54
C LEU A 32 -7.29 -8.73 6.10
N GLU A 33 -7.22 -10.06 6.23
CA GLU A 33 -6.14 -10.86 5.65
C GLU A 33 -6.18 -10.78 4.11
N SER A 34 -7.38 -10.80 3.50
CA SER A 34 -7.53 -10.62 2.06
C SER A 34 -7.08 -9.23 1.57
N VAL A 35 -7.20 -8.17 2.38
CA VAL A 35 -6.63 -6.85 2.07
C VAL A 35 -5.12 -6.90 1.93
N VAL A 36 -4.44 -7.73 2.73
CA VAL A 36 -2.99 -7.91 2.66
C VAL A 36 -2.60 -8.89 1.55
N THR A 37 -3.34 -9.97 1.37
CA THR A 37 -2.99 -10.97 0.35
C THR A 37 -3.35 -10.54 -1.07
N ASN A 38 -4.46 -9.82 -1.26
CA ASN A 38 -5.02 -9.51 -2.59
C ASN A 38 -5.30 -8.01 -2.82
N GLY A 39 -5.20 -7.19 -1.80
CA GLY A 39 -5.67 -5.80 -1.82
C GLY A 39 -4.59 -4.74 -1.67
N THR A 40 -5.02 -3.59 -1.16
CA THR A 40 -4.19 -2.39 -0.98
C THR A 40 -3.12 -2.52 0.10
N GLY A 41 -3.23 -3.52 0.98
CA GLY A 41 -2.27 -3.81 2.05
C GLY A 41 -1.14 -4.77 1.66
N ARG A 42 -1.04 -5.17 0.40
CA ARG A 42 -0.10 -6.21 -0.08
C ARG A 42 1.38 -5.99 0.28
N ASN A 43 1.79 -4.75 0.47
CA ASN A 43 3.16 -4.44 0.89
C ASN A 43 3.46 -4.79 2.36
N ALA A 44 2.43 -5.17 3.14
CA ALA A 44 2.58 -5.73 4.48
C ALA A 44 2.62 -7.28 4.49
N PHE A 45 2.54 -7.92 3.32
CA PHE A 45 2.56 -9.39 3.23
C PHE A 45 3.90 -9.96 3.68
N ILE A 46 3.86 -11.00 4.51
CA ILE A 46 5.02 -11.77 4.98
C ILE A 46 4.81 -13.22 4.56
N ASP A 47 5.76 -13.76 3.79
CA ASP A 47 5.67 -15.12 3.28
C ASP A 47 5.64 -16.16 4.42
N GLY A 48 4.69 -17.08 4.33
CA GLY A 48 4.48 -18.12 5.32
C GLY A 48 3.80 -17.66 6.61
N TYR A 49 3.37 -16.38 6.71
CA TYR A 49 2.61 -15.87 7.85
C TYR A 49 1.27 -15.27 7.41
N ARG A 50 0.29 -15.36 8.29
CA ARG A 50 -1.04 -14.78 8.06
C ARG A 50 -1.09 -13.38 8.63
N VAL A 51 -0.97 -12.38 7.77
CA VAL A 51 -1.05 -10.97 8.16
C VAL A 51 -2.39 -10.39 7.72
N GLY A 52 -3.12 -9.80 8.64
CA GLY A 52 -4.32 -9.02 8.36
C GLY A 52 -4.05 -7.54 8.54
N GLY A 53 -4.79 -6.67 7.84
CA GLY A 53 -4.62 -5.24 8.03
C GLY A 53 -5.46 -4.37 7.13
N LYS A 54 -5.40 -3.05 7.36
CA LYS A 54 -6.14 -2.05 6.60
C LYS A 54 -5.31 -0.79 6.40
N THR A 55 -5.31 -0.31 5.16
CA THR A 55 -4.70 0.98 4.78
C THR A 55 -5.64 2.14 5.08
N GLY A 56 -5.08 3.27 5.46
CA GLY A 56 -5.78 4.54 5.57
C GLY A 56 -5.08 5.63 4.75
N THR A 57 -5.86 6.55 4.20
CA THR A 57 -5.38 7.74 3.51
C THR A 57 -6.36 8.86 3.83
N ALA A 58 -6.06 9.63 4.87
CA ALA A 58 -6.92 10.70 5.36
C ALA A 58 -6.37 12.06 4.92
N GLN A 59 -7.17 12.82 4.20
CA GLN A 59 -6.81 14.18 3.81
C GLN A 59 -6.83 15.10 5.03
N LYS A 60 -5.77 15.90 5.21
CA LYS A 60 -5.67 16.85 6.32
C LYS A 60 -6.70 17.96 6.18
N VAL A 61 -7.15 18.48 7.30
CA VAL A 61 -8.10 19.60 7.38
C VAL A 61 -7.42 20.80 8.04
N LYS A 62 -7.60 21.98 7.47
CA LYS A 62 -7.22 23.26 8.06
C LYS A 62 -8.35 24.25 7.87
N ASP A 63 -8.73 24.96 8.92
CA ASP A 63 -9.80 25.96 8.91
C ASP A 63 -11.14 25.41 8.31
N GLY A 64 -11.48 24.15 8.65
CA GLY A 64 -12.69 23.47 8.17
C GLY A 64 -12.65 23.02 6.71
N ARG A 65 -11.51 23.11 6.01
CA ARG A 65 -11.36 22.72 4.60
C ARG A 65 -10.30 21.64 4.42
N TYR A 66 -10.54 20.72 3.49
CA TYR A 66 -9.56 19.73 3.09
C TYR A 66 -8.36 20.37 2.39
N MET A 67 -7.16 20.02 2.84
CA MET A 67 -5.90 20.49 2.27
C MET A 67 -5.49 19.59 1.10
N VAL A 68 -5.57 20.12 -0.13
CA VAL A 68 -5.15 19.38 -1.34
C VAL A 68 -3.68 18.98 -1.25
N GLY A 69 -3.38 17.70 -1.55
CA GLY A 69 -2.00 17.19 -1.55
C GLY A 69 -1.37 16.97 -0.17
N ASN A 70 -2.16 17.08 0.92
CA ASN A 70 -1.68 16.87 2.28
C ASN A 70 -2.50 15.76 2.96
N TYR A 71 -1.87 14.62 3.24
CA TYR A 71 -2.53 13.45 3.81
C TYR A 71 -1.80 12.91 5.02
N ILE A 72 -2.55 12.31 5.92
CA ILE A 72 -2.04 11.35 6.89
C ILE A 72 -2.30 9.97 6.29
N VAL A 73 -1.24 9.26 5.97
CA VAL A 73 -1.32 7.90 5.44
C VAL A 73 -1.03 6.90 6.54
N SER A 74 -1.81 5.83 6.62
CA SER A 74 -1.67 4.88 7.71
C SER A 74 -1.88 3.44 7.27
N PHE A 75 -1.42 2.54 8.11
CA PHE A 75 -1.71 1.12 8.04
C PHE A 75 -1.82 0.56 9.45
N ILE A 76 -2.89 -0.16 9.72
CA ILE A 76 -3.01 -1.02 10.88
C ILE A 76 -2.85 -2.46 10.42
N GLY A 77 -1.96 -3.20 11.06
CA GLY A 77 -1.69 -4.60 10.77
C GLY A 77 -1.67 -5.44 12.04
N PHE A 78 -2.00 -6.71 11.91
CA PHE A 78 -1.95 -7.67 13.00
C PHE A 78 -1.54 -9.05 12.49
N MET A 79 -0.95 -9.84 13.38
CA MET A 79 -0.40 -11.15 13.05
C MET A 79 -0.36 -12.06 14.30
N PRO A 80 -0.64 -13.40 14.16
CA PRO A 80 -1.25 -14.06 13.03
C PRO A 80 -2.72 -13.66 12.83
N ALA A 81 -3.26 -13.66 11.59
CA ALA A 81 -4.63 -13.18 11.33
C ALA A 81 -5.72 -14.08 11.95
N ASN A 82 -5.43 -15.36 12.14
CA ASN A 82 -6.36 -16.32 12.78
C ASN A 82 -6.38 -16.20 14.32
N ASP A 83 -5.23 -15.89 14.93
CA ASP A 83 -5.08 -15.74 16.39
C ASP A 83 -4.07 -14.61 16.67
N PRO A 84 -4.50 -13.34 16.66
CA PRO A 84 -3.59 -12.20 16.73
C PRO A 84 -2.85 -12.08 18.05
N GLU A 85 -1.52 -12.06 17.97
CA GLU A 85 -0.61 -11.85 19.11
C GLU A 85 -0.03 -10.43 19.12
N ILE A 86 0.07 -9.79 17.95
CA ILE A 86 0.60 -8.44 17.80
C ILE A 86 -0.26 -7.59 16.89
N VAL A 87 -0.44 -6.34 17.24
CA VAL A 87 -1.04 -5.28 16.42
C VAL A 87 -0.05 -4.14 16.26
N VAL A 88 0.13 -3.67 15.04
CA VAL A 88 0.99 -2.54 14.69
C VAL A 88 0.18 -1.47 13.99
N TYR A 89 0.31 -0.23 14.41
CA TYR A 89 -0.28 0.93 13.74
C TYR A 89 0.82 1.90 13.32
N ILE A 90 0.88 2.18 12.03
CA ILE A 90 1.81 3.15 11.43
C ILE A 90 1.00 4.30 10.85
N ALA A 91 1.36 5.51 11.22
CA ALA A 91 0.84 6.74 10.64
C ALA A 91 1.99 7.65 10.21
N VAL A 92 1.95 8.14 8.98
CA VAL A 92 2.93 9.07 8.43
C VAL A 92 2.21 10.34 8.01
N ASP A 93 2.58 11.45 8.64
CA ASP A 93 1.99 12.75 8.35
C ASP A 93 2.70 13.41 7.16
N ASN A 94 1.95 13.65 6.11
CA ASN A 94 2.31 14.51 4.99
C ASN A 94 3.65 14.15 4.31
N ALA A 95 3.86 12.87 3.99
CA ALA A 95 5.04 12.40 3.27
C ALA A 95 5.25 13.19 1.97
N LYS A 96 6.48 13.62 1.71
CA LYS A 96 6.84 14.41 0.53
C LYS A 96 7.65 13.58 -0.47
N GLY A 97 7.57 13.96 -1.75
CA GLY A 97 8.36 13.32 -2.80
C GLY A 97 7.88 11.94 -3.24
N ILE A 98 6.75 11.46 -2.72
CA ILE A 98 6.16 10.16 -3.04
C ILE A 98 4.63 10.24 -3.05
N THR A 99 3.99 9.35 -3.80
CA THR A 99 2.53 9.22 -3.77
C THR A 99 2.03 8.82 -2.38
N GLN A 100 1.15 9.64 -1.81
CA GLN A 100 0.70 9.50 -0.43
C GLN A 100 -0.43 8.47 -0.30
N TYR A 101 -0.08 7.18 -0.30
CA TYR A 101 -0.99 6.06 -0.01
C TYR A 101 -0.46 5.22 1.15
N GLY A 102 -1.37 4.83 2.06
CA GLY A 102 -1.03 3.99 3.22
C GLY A 102 -0.39 2.65 2.82
N GLY A 103 -0.87 2.03 1.73
CA GLY A 103 -0.31 0.80 1.20
C GLY A 103 1.11 0.93 0.64
N THR A 104 1.49 2.13 0.18
CA THR A 104 2.81 2.38 -0.41
C THR A 104 3.83 2.83 0.64
N ILE A 105 3.39 3.55 1.66
CA ILE A 105 4.27 4.18 2.65
C ILE A 105 4.21 3.44 4.00
N ALA A 106 3.01 3.28 4.57
CA ALA A 106 2.86 2.75 5.92
C ALA A 106 2.91 1.21 5.99
N ALA A 107 2.36 0.52 4.98
CA ALA A 107 2.34 -0.94 4.97
C ALA A 107 3.72 -1.60 4.90
N PRO A 108 4.71 -1.11 4.10
CA PRO A 108 6.08 -1.66 4.13
C PRO A 108 6.76 -1.49 5.50
N ILE A 109 6.53 -0.36 6.18
CA ILE A 109 7.09 -0.12 7.52
C ILE A 109 6.48 -1.11 8.52
N ALA A 110 5.16 -1.28 8.48
CA ALA A 110 4.47 -2.27 9.33
C ALA A 110 4.98 -3.69 9.06
N ARG A 111 5.24 -4.05 7.79
CA ARG A 111 5.82 -5.34 7.43
C ARG A 111 7.16 -5.57 8.12
N THR A 112 8.06 -4.59 8.07
CA THR A 112 9.39 -4.71 8.70
C THR A 112 9.25 -4.96 10.20
N ILE A 113 8.41 -4.17 10.89
CA ILE A 113 8.17 -4.32 12.33
C ILE A 113 7.57 -5.69 12.66
N LEU A 114 6.52 -6.10 11.92
CA LEU A 114 5.90 -7.41 12.12
C LEU A 114 6.88 -8.56 11.88
N GLN A 115 7.72 -8.45 10.86
CA GLN A 115 8.71 -9.47 10.52
C GLN A 115 9.79 -9.60 11.59
N GLU A 116 10.31 -8.49 12.11
CA GLU A 116 11.27 -8.49 13.22
C GLU A 116 10.64 -8.99 14.52
N SER A 117 9.34 -8.75 14.73
CA SER A 117 8.62 -9.25 15.91
C SER A 117 8.42 -10.77 15.93
N ILE A 118 8.51 -11.45 14.80
CA ILE A 118 8.35 -12.91 14.71
C ILE A 118 9.32 -13.62 15.65
N ASP A 119 10.59 -13.28 15.56
CA ASP A 119 11.64 -13.92 16.35
C ASP A 119 11.57 -13.48 17.83
N ILE A 120 11.29 -12.20 18.08
CA ILE A 120 11.23 -11.63 19.43
C ILE A 120 10.05 -12.25 20.24
N LEU A 121 8.89 -12.39 19.59
CA LEU A 121 7.67 -12.92 20.21
C LEU A 121 7.54 -14.44 20.02
N ASN A 122 8.49 -15.06 19.31
CA ASN A 122 8.47 -16.49 18.98
C ASN A 122 7.16 -16.94 18.31
N ILE A 123 6.66 -16.10 17.38
CA ILE A 123 5.42 -16.37 16.65
C ILE A 123 5.63 -17.57 15.73
N LYS A 124 4.89 -18.62 15.97
CA LYS A 124 5.02 -19.87 15.19
C LYS A 124 4.47 -19.70 13.78
N LYS A 125 5.19 -20.25 12.80
CA LYS A 125 4.70 -20.31 11.42
C LYS A 125 3.44 -21.19 11.39
N PRO A 126 2.27 -20.66 10.96
CA PRO A 126 1.04 -21.45 10.96
C PRO A 126 1.11 -22.59 9.94
N VAL A 127 0.62 -23.77 10.33
CA VAL A 127 0.55 -24.93 9.45
C VAL A 127 -0.46 -24.63 8.33
N GLY A 128 -0.07 -24.80 7.07
CA GLY A 128 -0.94 -24.56 5.92
C GLY A 128 -1.08 -23.09 5.52
N ALA A 129 -0.27 -22.20 6.06
CA ALA A 129 -0.15 -20.85 5.49
C ALA A 129 0.26 -20.97 4.02
N SER A 130 -0.54 -20.41 3.13
CA SER A 130 -0.26 -20.50 1.70
C SER A 130 1.02 -19.74 1.38
N GLU A 131 2.04 -20.47 0.94
CA GLU A 131 3.19 -19.93 0.25
C GLU A 131 2.73 -19.40 -1.12
N LYS A 132 1.97 -18.32 -1.11
CA LYS A 132 1.60 -17.67 -2.35
C LYS A 132 2.72 -16.71 -2.70
N LYS A 133 3.52 -17.08 -3.65
CA LYS A 133 4.41 -16.15 -4.37
C LYS A 133 3.54 -15.16 -5.13
N TYR A 134 3.18 -14.05 -4.48
CA TYR A 134 2.54 -12.96 -5.16
C TYR A 134 3.61 -12.12 -5.86
N ASN A 135 3.68 -12.19 -7.17
CA ASN A 135 4.52 -11.35 -8.03
C ASN A 135 4.07 -9.87 -8.06
N TYR A 136 3.37 -9.40 -7.05
CA TYR A 136 2.90 -8.01 -6.97
C TYR A 136 4.00 -7.00 -6.65
N LEU A 137 5.15 -7.47 -6.14
CA LEU A 137 6.29 -6.59 -5.81
C LEU A 137 7.16 -6.27 -7.04
N ASP A 138 7.01 -7.01 -8.14
CA ASP A 138 7.84 -6.87 -9.34
C ASP A 138 7.26 -5.94 -10.40
N ARG A 139 6.15 -5.26 -10.13
CA ARG A 139 5.70 -4.20 -11.03
C ARG A 139 6.69 -3.04 -10.95
N LYS A 140 7.58 -3.00 -11.93
CA LYS A 140 8.53 -1.91 -12.09
C LYS A 140 7.77 -0.62 -12.39
N TYR A 141 8.19 0.45 -11.74
CA TYR A 141 7.79 1.79 -12.14
C TYR A 141 8.69 2.27 -13.26
N ALA A 142 8.09 2.86 -14.27
CA ALA A 142 8.80 3.58 -15.30
C ALA A 142 8.34 5.05 -15.35
N THR A 143 9.23 5.92 -15.75
CA THR A 143 8.92 7.34 -15.93
C THR A 143 8.42 7.56 -17.35
N VAL A 144 7.26 8.18 -17.51
CA VAL A 144 6.69 8.53 -18.80
C VAL A 144 7.57 9.59 -19.47
N PRO A 145 8.18 9.30 -20.63
CA PRO A 145 8.97 10.28 -21.36
C PRO A 145 8.08 11.36 -22.00
N ASP A 146 8.68 12.47 -22.40
CA ASP A 146 8.02 13.45 -23.25
C ASP A 146 8.01 12.97 -24.69
N VAL A 147 6.82 12.76 -25.23
CA VAL A 147 6.62 12.35 -26.63
C VAL A 147 5.83 13.40 -27.44
N THR A 148 5.62 14.59 -26.85
CA THR A 148 4.98 15.70 -27.59
C THR A 148 5.84 16.15 -28.76
N ASN A 149 5.22 16.56 -29.85
CA ASN A 149 5.81 16.92 -31.15
C ASN A 149 6.50 15.75 -31.91
N MET A 150 6.50 14.54 -31.39
CA MET A 150 6.99 13.35 -32.09
C MET A 150 5.94 12.80 -33.06
N SER A 151 6.36 12.13 -34.10
CA SER A 151 5.45 11.30 -34.90
C SER A 151 4.92 10.13 -34.03
N LEU A 152 3.76 9.58 -34.38
CA LEU A 152 3.19 8.43 -33.67
C LEU A 152 4.19 7.26 -33.59
N LYS A 153 4.94 7.01 -34.66
CA LYS A 153 5.93 5.92 -34.70
C LYS A 153 7.06 6.14 -33.69
N GLU A 154 7.59 7.34 -33.62
CA GLU A 154 8.63 7.71 -32.66
C GLU A 154 8.10 7.68 -31.23
N ALA A 155 6.90 8.18 -30.99
CA ALA A 155 6.24 8.16 -29.70
C ALA A 155 6.05 6.74 -29.17
N ILE A 156 5.59 5.80 -30.00
CA ILE A 156 5.46 4.37 -29.64
C ILE A 156 6.81 3.76 -29.29
N GLN A 157 7.88 4.11 -30.03
CA GLN A 157 9.22 3.61 -29.73
C GLN A 157 9.76 4.14 -28.40
N ASN A 158 9.49 5.40 -28.07
CA ASN A 158 9.91 6.03 -26.81
C ASN A 158 9.08 5.56 -25.61
N LEU A 159 7.82 5.17 -25.83
CA LEU A 159 6.92 4.62 -24.82
C LEU A 159 7.05 3.09 -24.66
N LYS A 160 8.20 2.53 -25.05
CA LYS A 160 8.48 1.10 -24.90
C LYS A 160 8.35 0.69 -23.42
N GLY A 161 7.46 -0.26 -23.16
CA GLY A 161 7.13 -0.67 -21.77
C GLY A 161 5.76 -0.17 -21.30
N PHE A 162 5.11 0.72 -22.04
CA PHE A 162 3.73 1.17 -21.80
C PHE A 162 2.78 0.68 -22.90
N LYS A 163 1.50 0.60 -22.58
CA LYS A 163 0.46 0.48 -23.61
C LYS A 163 0.19 1.87 -24.18
N VAL A 164 0.06 1.98 -25.49
CA VAL A 164 -0.22 3.25 -26.15
C VAL A 164 -1.61 3.19 -26.76
N GLU A 165 -2.45 4.14 -26.39
CA GLU A 165 -3.73 4.44 -27.06
C GLU A 165 -3.64 5.82 -27.67
N TYR A 166 -4.21 6.04 -28.85
CA TYR A 166 -4.19 7.35 -29.48
C TYR A 166 -5.52 7.70 -30.12
N THR A 167 -5.78 9.01 -30.20
CA THR A 167 -6.95 9.60 -30.86
C THR A 167 -6.51 10.77 -31.73
N GLY A 168 -7.38 11.19 -32.66
CA GLY A 168 -7.09 12.27 -33.56
C GLY A 168 -6.43 11.80 -34.88
N THR A 169 -6.37 12.73 -35.85
CA THR A 169 -5.86 12.49 -37.22
C THR A 169 -4.83 13.57 -37.54
N GLY A 170 -3.61 13.38 -37.11
CA GLY A 170 -2.52 14.32 -37.37
C GLY A 170 -1.18 13.61 -37.47
N SER A 171 -0.16 14.35 -37.86
CA SER A 171 1.18 13.80 -38.05
C SER A 171 2.01 13.74 -36.78
N LYS A 172 1.62 14.49 -35.74
CA LYS A 172 2.38 14.65 -34.49
C LYS A 172 1.51 14.48 -33.25
N VAL A 173 2.15 14.08 -32.17
CA VAL A 173 1.54 14.07 -30.83
C VAL A 173 1.46 15.51 -30.30
N ILE A 174 0.26 16.02 -30.11
CA ILE A 174 0.01 17.36 -29.55
C ILE A 174 -0.27 17.33 -28.05
N TYR A 175 -0.66 16.13 -27.51
CA TYR A 175 -0.94 15.94 -26.09
C TYR A 175 -0.70 14.52 -25.67
N GLN A 176 -0.20 14.32 -24.44
CA GLN A 176 -0.05 13.03 -23.80
C GLN A 176 -0.62 13.00 -22.39
N SER A 177 -1.15 11.86 -21.99
CA SER A 177 -1.61 11.61 -20.61
C SER A 177 -1.27 10.18 -20.19
N PRO A 178 -0.56 9.95 -19.07
CA PRO A 178 -0.04 10.96 -18.12
C PRO A 178 1.01 11.90 -18.71
N SER A 179 1.23 13.02 -18.01
CA SER A 179 2.24 14.01 -18.40
C SER A 179 3.64 13.43 -18.32
N LYS A 180 4.59 14.02 -19.05
CA LYS A 180 6.01 13.69 -18.93
C LYS A 180 6.49 13.71 -17.48
N ASN A 181 7.48 12.85 -17.17
CA ASN A 181 8.06 12.66 -15.85
C ASN A 181 7.12 12.07 -14.79
N THR A 182 5.87 11.72 -15.14
CA THR A 182 4.99 10.96 -14.25
C THR A 182 5.51 9.52 -14.10
N ARG A 183 5.60 9.02 -12.86
CA ARG A 183 5.93 7.61 -12.61
C ARG A 183 4.66 6.77 -12.57
N ILE A 184 4.54 5.83 -13.47
CA ILE A 184 3.45 4.84 -13.54
C ILE A 184 4.04 3.43 -13.63
N PHE A 185 3.23 2.41 -13.43
CA PHE A 185 3.71 1.04 -13.59
C PHE A 185 3.99 0.71 -15.07
N GLU A 186 5.03 -0.09 -15.32
CA GLU A 186 5.24 -0.68 -16.65
C GLU A 186 3.99 -1.45 -17.08
N GLY A 187 3.60 -1.28 -18.34
CA GLY A 187 2.39 -1.87 -18.93
C GLY A 187 1.11 -1.07 -18.71
N GLU A 188 1.14 0.04 -17.98
CA GLU A 188 -0.01 0.97 -17.93
C GLU A 188 -0.16 1.76 -19.24
N THR A 189 -1.36 2.32 -19.44
CA THR A 189 -1.71 2.99 -20.69
C THR A 189 -1.29 4.46 -20.69
N VAL A 190 -0.58 4.87 -21.72
CA VAL A 190 -0.34 6.27 -22.07
C VAL A 190 -1.24 6.62 -23.27
N LYS A 191 -2.05 7.65 -23.09
CA LYS A 191 -2.97 8.16 -24.12
C LYS A 191 -2.34 9.33 -24.84
N LEU A 192 -2.40 9.30 -26.16
CA LEU A 192 -1.87 10.34 -27.03
C LEU A 192 -3.00 10.98 -27.84
N MET A 193 -2.89 12.29 -28.08
CA MET A 193 -3.73 12.98 -29.06
C MET A 193 -2.83 13.43 -30.22
N LEU A 194 -3.24 13.07 -31.43
CA LEU A 194 -2.56 13.48 -32.66
C LEU A 194 -3.20 14.72 -33.25
N GLY A 195 -2.37 15.61 -33.78
CA GLY A 195 -2.76 16.84 -34.44
C GLY A 195 -1.71 17.27 -35.46
N GLU A 196 -1.91 18.46 -36.04
CA GLU A 196 -0.97 19.10 -36.99
C GLU A 196 0.09 19.91 -36.24
#